data_1e45e33d38ffb0bbdfb30aa80ab1fc1a
#
_entry.id   1e45e33d38ffb0bbdfb30aa80ab1fc1a
#
_cell.length_a   1.000
_cell.length_b   1.000
_cell.length_c   1.000
_cell.angle_alpha   90.00
_cell.angle_beta   90.00
_cell.angle_gamma   90.00
#
_symmetry.space_group_name_H-M   'P 1'
#
loop_
_entity.id
_entity.type
_entity.pdbx_description
1 polymer ?
#
loop_
_entity_poly.entity_id
_entity_poly.type
_entity_poly.pdbx_seq_one_letter_code
_entity_poly.pdbx_strand_id
1 'polypeptide(L)'
;ECRLTGLLLLVQIYQKASTEEDKKVIFDFYIAHHTHINNWDLVDLSAPQIVGDYLLTHSREVLVTYAQSNHLWLQRIAIISTFAFIKKNQFADTCAIADLLLNHPHDLIHKAVGWMLREAGKRDFEAEYNFLLTNERYKRMPRTMLRYAIEKFPEPMRQDFLKGRL
;
A
#
# COMPACT_ATOMS: atom_id res chain seq x y z
N GLU A 1 9.88 18.88 8.69
CA GLU A 1 10.36 19.47 7.41
C GLU A 1 11.67 18.85 6.92
N CYS A 2 12.77 18.84 7.70
CA CYS A 2 14.06 18.29 7.25
C CYS A 2 13.98 16.83 6.77
N ARG A 3 13.22 15.96 7.47
CA ARG A 3 13.09 14.55 7.08
C ARG A 3 12.36 14.37 5.75
N LEU A 4 11.31 15.14 5.52
CA LEU A 4 10.58 15.12 4.25
C LEU A 4 11.48 15.57 3.10
N THR A 5 12.21 16.69 3.27
CA THR A 5 13.17 17.17 2.28
C THR A 5 14.23 16.10 1.98
N GLY A 6 14.80 15.47 3.02
CA GLY A 6 15.77 14.38 2.86
C GLY A 6 15.22 13.20 2.06
N LEU A 7 13.97 12.77 2.35
CA LEU A 7 13.32 11.69 1.60
C LEU A 7 13.00 12.07 0.15
N LEU A 8 12.55 13.29 -0.10
CA LEU A 8 12.30 13.75 -1.47
C LEU A 8 13.60 13.82 -2.29
N LEU A 9 14.71 14.24 -1.68
CA LEU A 9 16.03 14.16 -2.31
C LEU A 9 16.44 12.71 -2.57
N LEU A 10 16.23 11.81 -1.63
CA LEU A 10 16.52 10.38 -1.81
C LEU A 10 15.71 9.79 -2.95
N VAL A 11 14.42 10.13 -3.08
CA VAL A 11 13.57 9.74 -4.22
C VAL A 11 14.15 10.27 -5.53
N GLN A 12 14.58 11.53 -5.59
CA GLN A 12 15.19 12.10 -6.79
C GLN A 12 16.51 11.39 -7.17
N ILE A 13 17.34 11.05 -6.18
CA ILE A 13 18.59 10.32 -6.41
C ILE A 13 18.26 8.92 -6.96
N TYR A 14 17.28 8.23 -6.35
CA TYR A 14 16.81 6.92 -6.82
C TYR A 14 16.32 6.97 -8.28
N GLN A 15 15.51 7.96 -8.62
CA GLN A 15 14.97 8.12 -9.97
C GLN A 15 16.05 8.43 -11.03
N LYS A 16 17.17 9.01 -10.61
CA LYS A 16 18.32 9.30 -11.47
C LYS A 16 19.35 8.16 -11.50
N ALA A 17 19.23 7.18 -10.63
CA ALA A 17 20.13 6.03 -10.58
C ALA A 17 20.03 5.24 -11.89
N SER A 18 21.17 5.01 -12.54
CA SER A 18 21.26 4.37 -13.85
C SER A 18 21.61 2.89 -13.76
N THR A 19 22.08 2.42 -12.61
CA THR A 19 22.43 1.00 -12.39
C THR A 19 21.55 0.37 -11.30
N GLU A 20 21.40 -0.95 -11.36
CA GLU A 20 20.69 -1.70 -10.31
C GLU A 20 21.44 -1.65 -8.97
N GLU A 21 22.78 -1.59 -9.01
CA GLU A 21 23.60 -1.43 -7.81
C GLU A 21 23.31 -0.13 -7.09
N ASP A 22 23.23 1.00 -7.82
CA ASP A 22 22.90 2.30 -7.24
C ASP A 22 21.50 2.28 -6.63
N LYS A 23 20.51 1.69 -7.33
CA LYS A 23 19.15 1.54 -6.81
C LYS A 23 19.12 0.68 -5.55
N LYS A 24 19.90 -0.42 -5.54
CA LYS A 24 20.01 -1.29 -4.37
C LYS A 24 20.56 -0.55 -3.16
N VAL A 25 21.62 0.23 -3.33
CA VAL A 25 22.23 1.02 -2.25
C VAL A 25 21.18 1.96 -1.63
N ILE A 26 20.38 2.62 -2.47
CA ILE A 26 19.35 3.55 -1.98
C ILE A 26 18.20 2.79 -1.31
N PHE A 27 17.79 1.66 -1.86
CA PHE A 27 16.81 0.78 -1.24
C PHE A 27 17.28 0.29 0.12
N ASP A 28 18.49 -0.25 0.22
CA ASP A 28 19.07 -0.72 1.48
C ASP A 28 19.17 0.42 2.52
N PHE A 29 19.58 1.61 2.08
CA PHE A 29 19.61 2.81 2.93
C PHE A 29 18.22 3.16 3.46
N TYR A 30 17.18 3.15 2.60
CA TYR A 30 15.80 3.41 3.00
C TYR A 30 15.34 2.41 4.07
N ILE A 31 15.58 1.12 3.82
CA ILE A 31 15.20 0.05 4.74
C ILE A 31 15.94 0.19 6.09
N ALA A 32 17.23 0.46 6.08
CA ALA A 32 18.04 0.63 7.30
C ALA A 32 17.59 1.83 8.16
N HIS A 33 16.99 2.84 7.53
CA HIS A 33 16.58 4.08 8.21
C HIS A 33 15.05 4.20 8.41
N HIS A 34 14.30 3.11 8.25
CA HIS A 34 12.83 3.09 8.37
C HIS A 34 12.30 3.68 9.69
N THR A 35 13.05 3.60 10.78
CA THR A 35 12.67 4.17 12.09
C THR A 35 12.49 5.69 12.07
N HIS A 36 13.11 6.37 11.10
CA HIS A 36 12.97 7.81 10.89
C HIS A 36 11.80 8.16 9.95
N ILE A 37 11.16 7.16 9.34
CA ILE A 37 10.01 7.31 8.43
C ILE A 37 8.73 7.01 9.23
N ASN A 38 8.42 7.91 10.15
CA ASN A 38 7.40 7.70 11.16
C ASN A 38 6.24 8.71 11.07
N ASN A 39 5.85 9.06 9.85
CA ASN A 39 4.66 9.84 9.54
C ASN A 39 4.10 9.41 8.18
N TRP A 40 2.78 9.54 7.98
CA TRP A 40 2.09 9.09 6.76
C TRP A 40 2.61 9.81 5.50
N ASP A 41 2.89 11.11 5.55
CA ASP A 41 3.42 11.89 4.43
C ASP A 41 4.81 11.41 4.00
N LEU A 42 5.66 11.03 4.96
CA LEU A 42 6.99 10.48 4.68
C LEU A 42 6.89 9.14 3.94
N VAL A 43 5.98 8.26 4.37
CA VAL A 43 5.75 6.95 3.74
C VAL A 43 5.14 7.12 2.35
N ASP A 44 4.05 7.88 2.24
CA ASP A 44 3.24 7.94 1.02
C ASP A 44 3.99 8.58 -0.15
N LEU A 45 4.91 9.50 0.12
CA LEU A 45 5.72 10.17 -0.90
C LEU A 45 7.00 9.40 -1.28
N SER A 46 7.44 8.43 -0.50
CA SER A 46 8.74 7.76 -0.72
C SER A 46 8.64 6.26 -0.97
N ALA A 47 7.78 5.54 -0.22
CA ALA A 47 7.71 4.08 -0.30
C ALA A 47 7.35 3.54 -1.70
N PRO A 48 6.38 4.09 -2.44
CA PRO A 48 6.11 3.61 -3.81
C PRO A 48 7.26 3.88 -4.76
N GLN A 49 7.99 4.99 -4.56
CA GLN A 49 9.02 5.47 -5.48
C GLN A 49 10.35 4.74 -5.31
N ILE A 50 10.65 4.26 -4.11
CA ILE A 50 11.91 3.58 -3.78
C ILE A 50 11.62 2.08 -3.56
N VAL A 51 10.83 1.75 -2.53
CA VAL A 51 10.60 0.34 -2.17
C VAL A 51 9.76 -0.35 -3.23
N GLY A 52 8.63 0.24 -3.60
CA GLY A 52 7.74 -0.34 -4.60
C GLY A 52 8.40 -0.50 -5.96
N ASP A 53 9.12 0.54 -6.45
CA ASP A 53 9.78 0.50 -7.75
C ASP A 53 10.91 -0.55 -7.78
N TYR A 54 11.75 -0.59 -6.75
CA TYR A 54 12.83 -1.59 -6.64
C TYR A 54 12.28 -3.02 -6.65
N LEU A 55 11.18 -3.27 -5.94
CA LEU A 55 10.56 -4.60 -5.83
C LEU A 55 9.73 -5.00 -7.07
N LEU A 56 9.61 -4.16 -8.09
CA LEU A 56 9.02 -4.58 -9.38
C LEU A 56 9.80 -5.74 -10.02
N THR A 57 11.10 -5.76 -9.82
CA THR A 57 12.04 -6.75 -10.42
C THR A 57 12.73 -7.62 -9.40
N HIS A 58 12.43 -7.47 -8.09
CA HIS A 58 13.06 -8.20 -7.00
C HIS A 58 12.05 -8.92 -6.11
N SER A 59 12.54 -9.78 -5.19
CA SER A 59 11.68 -10.48 -4.21
C SER A 59 10.86 -9.50 -3.36
N ARG A 60 9.56 -9.77 -3.21
CA ARG A 60 8.59 -8.95 -2.46
C ARG A 60 8.33 -9.45 -1.05
N GLU A 61 9.07 -10.48 -0.58
CA GLU A 61 8.89 -11.09 0.74
C GLU A 61 9.06 -10.10 1.89
N VAL A 62 9.90 -9.09 1.70
CA VAL A 62 10.07 -8.02 2.70
C VAL A 62 8.75 -7.29 3.00
N LEU A 63 7.84 -7.15 2.03
CA LEU A 63 6.55 -6.51 2.25
C LEU A 63 5.64 -7.37 3.14
N VAL A 64 5.67 -8.68 2.97
CA VAL A 64 4.94 -9.63 3.84
C VAL A 64 5.48 -9.53 5.27
N THR A 65 6.80 -9.56 5.43
CA THR A 65 7.46 -9.39 6.73
C THR A 65 7.05 -8.07 7.41
N TYR A 66 7.00 -6.98 6.65
CA TYR A 66 6.60 -5.68 7.15
C TYR A 66 5.11 -5.63 7.54
N ALA A 67 4.24 -6.20 6.72
CA ALA A 67 2.81 -6.28 7.02
C ALA A 67 2.52 -7.08 8.30
N GLN A 68 3.30 -8.13 8.55
CA GLN A 68 3.18 -8.97 9.75
C GLN A 68 3.91 -8.43 10.99
N SER A 69 4.68 -7.35 10.85
CA SER A 69 5.37 -6.72 11.97
C SER A 69 4.38 -6.03 12.92
N ASN A 70 4.79 -5.79 14.18
CA ASN A 70 4.03 -4.99 15.14
C ASN A 70 4.36 -3.48 15.03
N HIS A 71 4.83 -3.03 13.87
CA HIS A 71 5.30 -1.66 13.66
C HIS A 71 4.44 -0.92 12.64
N LEU A 72 3.65 0.04 13.10
CA LEU A 72 2.67 0.79 12.29
C LEU A 72 3.23 1.31 10.94
N TRP A 73 4.42 1.89 10.97
CA TRP A 73 4.99 2.51 9.77
C TRP A 73 5.56 1.49 8.79
N LEU A 74 6.10 0.36 9.27
CA LEU A 74 6.48 -0.76 8.39
C LEU A 74 5.26 -1.36 7.70
N GLN A 75 4.16 -1.55 8.43
CA GLN A 75 2.89 -2.02 7.87
C GLN A 75 2.35 -1.05 6.82
N ARG A 76 2.48 0.27 7.07
CA ARG A 76 2.09 1.28 6.09
C ARG A 76 3.03 1.28 4.88
N ILE A 77 4.34 1.15 5.06
CA ILE A 77 5.31 0.99 3.96
C ILE A 77 4.93 -0.23 3.11
N ALA A 78 4.59 -1.36 3.73
CA ALA A 78 4.22 -2.57 3.01
C ALA A 78 3.05 -2.34 2.04
N ILE A 79 1.94 -1.81 2.53
CA ILE A 79 0.76 -1.61 1.67
C ILE A 79 0.94 -0.46 0.66
N ILE A 80 1.53 0.65 1.06
CA ILE A 80 1.72 1.82 0.18
C ILE A 80 2.73 1.53 -0.95
N SER A 81 3.76 0.71 -0.70
CA SER A 81 4.71 0.28 -1.75
C SER A 81 4.02 -0.45 -2.91
N THR A 82 2.91 -1.14 -2.64
CA THR A 82 2.16 -1.86 -3.68
C THR A 82 1.57 -0.94 -4.75
N PHE A 83 1.53 0.38 -4.52
CA PHE A 83 1.09 1.34 -5.53
C PHE A 83 1.94 1.29 -6.80
N ALA A 84 3.25 0.98 -6.69
CA ALA A 84 4.10 0.77 -7.85
C ALA A 84 3.63 -0.43 -8.69
N PHE A 85 3.21 -1.52 -8.04
CA PHE A 85 2.70 -2.73 -8.69
C PHE A 85 1.34 -2.47 -9.34
N ILE A 86 0.44 -1.77 -8.64
CA ILE A 86 -0.86 -1.35 -9.18
C ILE A 86 -0.69 -0.57 -10.48
N LYS A 87 0.28 0.34 -10.56
CA LYS A 87 0.61 1.08 -11.79
C LYS A 87 1.04 0.17 -12.96
N LYS A 88 1.48 -1.03 -12.68
CA LYS A 88 1.87 -2.06 -13.66
C LYS A 88 0.78 -3.14 -13.84
N ASN A 89 -0.44 -2.90 -13.34
CA ASN A 89 -1.57 -3.84 -13.37
C ASN A 89 -1.26 -5.19 -12.66
N GLN A 90 -0.47 -5.13 -11.59
CA GLN A 90 -0.15 -6.27 -10.73
C GLN A 90 -0.84 -6.06 -9.38
N PHE A 91 -1.94 -6.79 -9.12
CA PHE A 91 -2.80 -6.57 -7.95
C PHE A 91 -2.64 -7.61 -6.85
N ALA A 92 -2.02 -8.76 -7.15
CA ALA A 92 -1.92 -9.90 -6.23
C ALA A 92 -1.28 -9.52 -4.89
N ASP A 93 -0.16 -8.78 -4.91
CA ASP A 93 0.53 -8.36 -3.69
C ASP A 93 -0.32 -7.36 -2.88
N THR A 94 -1.00 -6.44 -3.56
CA THR A 94 -1.91 -5.50 -2.90
C THR A 94 -3.00 -6.26 -2.15
N CYS A 95 -3.63 -7.25 -2.78
CA CYS A 95 -4.65 -8.09 -2.16
C CYS A 95 -4.08 -8.92 -1.00
N ALA A 96 -2.90 -9.51 -1.16
CA ALA A 96 -2.26 -10.32 -0.12
C ALA A 96 -1.91 -9.46 1.13
N ILE A 97 -1.30 -8.30 0.93
CA ILE A 97 -0.96 -7.38 2.04
C ILE A 97 -2.24 -6.79 2.66
N ALA A 98 -3.26 -6.46 1.87
CA ALA A 98 -4.55 -5.97 2.37
C ALA A 98 -5.23 -7.03 3.25
N ASP A 99 -5.16 -8.32 2.89
CA ASP A 99 -5.73 -9.41 3.70
C ASP A 99 -5.01 -9.56 5.05
N LEU A 100 -3.68 -9.47 5.07
CA LEU A 100 -2.89 -9.48 6.30
C LEU A 100 -3.26 -8.32 7.24
N LEU A 101 -3.59 -7.16 6.69
CA LEU A 101 -3.91 -5.94 7.43
C LEU A 101 -5.42 -5.71 7.63
N LEU A 102 -6.27 -6.68 7.23
CA LEU A 102 -7.72 -6.52 7.18
C LEU A 102 -8.34 -6.11 8.52
N ASN A 103 -7.85 -6.69 9.61
CA ASN A 103 -8.37 -6.46 10.96
C ASN A 103 -7.48 -5.52 11.80
N HIS A 104 -6.62 -4.73 11.14
CA HIS A 104 -5.70 -3.85 11.84
C HIS A 104 -6.46 -2.79 12.66
N PRO A 105 -6.05 -2.47 13.92
CA PRO A 105 -6.81 -1.56 14.77
C PRO A 105 -6.66 -0.07 14.42
N HIS A 106 -5.61 0.32 13.69
CA HIS A 106 -5.23 1.72 13.53
C HIS A 106 -5.81 2.34 12.23
N ASP A 107 -6.45 3.51 12.38
CA ASP A 107 -7.13 4.24 11.28
C ASP A 107 -6.20 4.62 10.11
N LEU A 108 -4.93 4.94 10.37
CA LEU A 108 -3.96 5.22 9.31
C LEU A 108 -3.71 4.00 8.39
N ILE A 109 -3.81 2.78 8.91
CA ILE A 109 -3.74 1.56 8.09
C ILE A 109 -5.06 1.34 7.34
N HIS A 110 -6.21 1.59 8.00
CA HIS A 110 -7.51 1.50 7.31
C HIS A 110 -7.55 2.37 6.06
N LYS A 111 -7.10 3.61 6.17
CA LYS A 111 -7.05 4.55 5.04
C LYS A 111 -6.07 4.09 3.96
N ALA A 112 -4.89 3.61 4.35
CA ALA A 112 -3.88 3.14 3.41
C ALA A 112 -4.35 1.92 2.62
N VAL A 113 -4.87 0.89 3.30
CA VAL A 113 -5.41 -0.33 2.67
C VAL A 113 -6.58 0.02 1.75
N GLY A 114 -7.57 0.78 2.25
CA GLY A 114 -8.71 1.18 1.44
C GLY A 114 -8.31 2.00 0.22
N TRP A 115 -7.31 2.90 0.36
CA TRP A 115 -6.77 3.65 -0.76
C TRP A 115 -6.13 2.74 -1.81
N MET A 116 -5.28 1.78 -1.42
CA MET A 116 -4.62 0.88 -2.38
C MET A 116 -5.62 -0.04 -3.07
N LEU A 117 -6.63 -0.55 -2.38
CA LEU A 117 -7.71 -1.32 -3.00
C LEU A 117 -8.47 -0.48 -4.03
N ARG A 118 -8.84 0.76 -3.70
CA ARG A 118 -9.46 1.70 -4.64
C ARG A 118 -8.58 1.99 -5.87
N GLU A 119 -7.28 2.15 -5.69
CA GLU A 119 -6.37 2.37 -6.83
C GLU A 119 -6.25 1.11 -7.71
N ALA A 120 -6.32 -0.08 -7.12
CA ALA A 120 -6.44 -1.32 -7.88
C ALA A 120 -7.76 -1.37 -8.65
N GLY A 121 -8.89 -1.10 -8.01
CA GLY A 121 -10.21 -1.10 -8.62
C GLY A 121 -10.42 -0.07 -9.73
N LYS A 122 -9.71 1.06 -9.70
CA LYS A 122 -9.69 2.02 -10.82
C LYS A 122 -9.07 1.45 -12.08
N ARG A 123 -8.23 0.42 -11.98
CA ARG A 123 -7.55 -0.23 -13.10
C ARG A 123 -8.20 -1.55 -13.47
N ASP A 124 -8.67 -2.28 -12.47
CA ASP A 124 -9.36 -3.55 -12.61
C ASP A 124 -10.44 -3.63 -11.53
N PHE A 125 -11.66 -3.28 -11.91
CA PHE A 125 -12.82 -3.31 -11.02
C PHE A 125 -13.06 -4.70 -10.45
N GLU A 126 -12.93 -5.75 -11.29
CA GLU A 126 -13.15 -7.13 -10.89
C GLU A 126 -12.14 -7.59 -9.82
N ALA A 127 -10.89 -7.16 -9.91
CA ALA A 127 -9.88 -7.51 -8.92
C ALA A 127 -10.25 -6.99 -7.52
N GLU A 128 -10.73 -5.74 -7.41
CA GLU A 128 -11.18 -5.17 -6.14
C GLU A 128 -12.50 -5.80 -5.69
N TYR A 129 -13.48 -5.91 -6.60
CA TYR A 129 -14.80 -6.46 -6.30
C TYR A 129 -14.70 -7.90 -5.76
N ASN A 130 -13.94 -8.75 -6.45
CA ASN A 130 -13.74 -10.14 -6.03
C ASN A 130 -12.97 -10.23 -4.70
N PHE A 131 -11.98 -9.35 -4.46
CA PHE A 131 -11.30 -9.29 -3.17
C PHE A 131 -12.28 -9.02 -2.03
N LEU A 132 -13.17 -8.04 -2.22
CA LEU A 132 -14.14 -7.65 -1.19
C LEU A 132 -15.16 -8.75 -0.89
N LEU A 133 -15.65 -9.46 -1.93
CA LEU A 133 -16.65 -10.51 -1.77
C LEU A 133 -16.06 -11.82 -1.22
N THR A 134 -14.83 -12.17 -1.60
CA THR A 134 -14.21 -13.42 -1.18
C THR A 134 -14.13 -13.49 0.35
N ASN A 135 -14.70 -14.58 0.92
CA ASN A 135 -14.80 -14.81 2.36
C ASN A 135 -15.48 -13.64 3.11
N GLU A 136 -16.37 -12.94 2.44
CA GLU A 136 -17.12 -11.79 2.97
C GLU A 136 -16.19 -10.73 3.62
N ARG A 137 -15.01 -10.48 3.03
CA ARG A 137 -14.03 -9.56 3.59
C ARG A 137 -14.64 -8.19 3.89
N TYR A 138 -15.52 -7.68 3.02
CA TYR A 138 -16.19 -6.40 3.20
C TYR A 138 -17.00 -6.28 4.51
N LYS A 139 -17.51 -7.40 5.05
CA LYS A 139 -18.23 -7.44 6.34
C LYS A 139 -17.28 -7.33 7.54
N ARG A 140 -16.05 -7.85 7.37
CA ARG A 140 -15.02 -7.87 8.42
C ARG A 140 -14.15 -6.61 8.43
N MET A 141 -14.08 -5.90 7.31
CA MET A 141 -13.28 -4.68 7.20
C MET A 141 -13.77 -3.58 8.14
N PRO A 142 -12.86 -2.85 8.80
CA PRO A 142 -13.22 -1.60 9.47
C PRO A 142 -13.95 -0.64 8.51
N ARG A 143 -14.96 0.06 9.02
CA ARG A 143 -15.81 0.93 8.18
C ARG A 143 -15.04 1.99 7.40
N THR A 144 -13.98 2.57 8.00
CA THR A 144 -13.12 3.52 7.30
C THR A 144 -12.43 2.85 6.11
N MET A 145 -11.87 1.66 6.30
CA MET A 145 -11.18 0.91 5.24
C MET A 145 -12.14 0.61 4.07
N LEU A 146 -13.32 0.07 4.36
CA LEU A 146 -14.33 -0.22 3.35
C LEU A 146 -14.77 1.05 2.59
N ARG A 147 -15.05 2.16 3.30
CA ARG A 147 -15.46 3.42 2.66
C ARG A 147 -14.41 3.96 1.69
N TYR A 148 -13.13 3.84 2.05
CA TYR A 148 -12.02 4.26 1.19
C TYR A 148 -11.90 3.36 -0.05
N ALA A 149 -12.03 2.04 0.14
CA ALA A 149 -11.98 1.08 -0.97
C ALA A 149 -13.07 1.40 -2.00
N ILE A 150 -14.34 1.34 -1.60
CA ILE A 150 -15.49 1.47 -2.51
C ILE A 150 -15.85 2.92 -2.89
N GLU A 151 -14.97 3.90 -2.65
CA GLU A 151 -15.27 5.32 -2.92
C GLU A 151 -15.68 5.59 -4.38
N LYS A 152 -15.14 4.84 -5.33
CA LYS A 152 -15.40 5.00 -6.76
C LYS A 152 -16.47 4.06 -7.31
N PHE A 153 -17.06 3.21 -6.47
CA PHE A 153 -18.17 2.35 -6.90
C PHE A 153 -19.45 3.17 -7.14
N PRO A 154 -20.35 2.69 -8.01
CA PRO A 154 -21.67 3.29 -8.17
C PRO A 154 -22.44 3.35 -6.85
N GLU A 155 -23.18 4.43 -6.60
CA GLU A 155 -23.83 4.66 -5.30
C GLU A 155 -24.76 3.51 -4.83
N PRO A 156 -25.58 2.89 -5.70
CA PRO A 156 -26.39 1.74 -5.26
C PRO A 156 -25.54 0.60 -4.71
N MET A 157 -24.45 0.24 -5.41
CA MET A 157 -23.52 -0.81 -5.00
C MET A 157 -22.78 -0.45 -3.71
N ARG A 158 -22.33 0.81 -3.56
CA ARG A 158 -21.74 1.30 -2.30
C ARG A 158 -22.68 1.08 -1.12
N GLN A 159 -23.97 1.38 -1.31
CA GLN A 159 -24.98 1.19 -0.26
C GLN A 159 -25.17 -0.29 0.10
N ASP A 160 -25.10 -1.20 -0.87
CA ASP A 160 -25.20 -2.64 -0.63
C ASP A 160 -24.01 -3.16 0.16
N PHE A 161 -22.78 -2.78 -0.21
CA PHE A 161 -21.58 -3.07 0.59
C PHE A 161 -21.69 -2.52 2.01
N LEU A 162 -22.07 -1.25 2.16
CA LEU A 162 -22.16 -0.60 3.46
C LEU A 162 -23.28 -1.17 4.36
N LYS A 163 -24.33 -1.75 3.78
CA LYS A 163 -25.45 -2.37 4.51
C LYS A 163 -25.31 -3.90 4.63
N GLY A 164 -24.25 -4.49 4.09
CA GLY A 164 -24.02 -5.94 4.16
C GLY A 164 -25.03 -6.77 3.39
N ARG A 165 -25.46 -6.30 2.22
CA ARG A 165 -26.53 -6.93 1.43
C ARG A 165 -26.06 -7.82 0.29
N LEU A 166 -24.74 -7.99 0.15
CA LEU A 166 -24.12 -8.81 -0.90
C LEU A 166 -23.73 -10.18 -0.37
#